data_905b54b002dbe83d6c358eb990f69b7a
#
_entry.id   905b54b002dbe83d6c358eb990f69b7a
#
_cell.length_a   1.000
_cell.length_b   1.000
_cell.length_c   1.000
_cell.angle_alpha   90.00
_cell.angle_beta   90.00
_cell.angle_gamma   90.00
#
_symmetry.space_group_name_H-M   'P 1'
#
loop_
_entity.id
_entity.type
_entity.pdbx_description
1 polymer ?
#
loop_
_entity_poly.entity_id
_entity_poly.type
_entity_poly.pdbx_seq_one_letter_code
_entity_poly.pdbx_strand_id
1 'polypeptide(L)'
;MNAQARTLPNGLEVIVREDHEHPLVSVQLWVRAGSLHEEAWTGAGLAHCLEHMLFKGTWKRSAQEISQHIQQLGGYVNAYTTFNRTVYYIDGLAAHLEGYLEILADMARHSKIDAAELEKEQDVIRREMAMCDDDPGHALQDLVQATAFRAHPLRHPVIGHRAVF
;
A
#
# COMPACT_ATOMS: atom_id res chain seq x y z
N MET A 1 -4.98 -1.19 27.59
CA MET A 1 -4.35 -2.14 26.64
C MET A 1 -3.00 -1.58 26.25
N ASN A 2 -1.90 -2.30 26.52
CA ASN A 2 -0.54 -1.83 26.25
C ASN A 2 -0.04 -2.46 24.96
N ALA A 3 0.41 -1.63 24.00
CA ALA A 3 1.17 -2.10 22.85
C ALA A 3 2.63 -2.34 23.27
N GLN A 4 3.24 -3.40 22.75
CA GLN A 4 4.64 -3.74 22.93
C GLN A 4 5.39 -3.43 21.63
N ALA A 5 6.52 -2.73 21.71
CA ALA A 5 7.37 -2.45 20.58
C ALA A 5 8.74 -3.11 20.77
N ARG A 6 9.28 -3.68 19.69
CA ARG A 6 10.59 -4.31 19.64
C ARG A 6 11.27 -4.05 18.31
N THR A 7 12.55 -3.67 18.35
CA THR A 7 13.37 -3.59 17.14
C THR A 7 14.15 -4.89 16.96
N LEU A 8 14.05 -5.48 15.77
CA LEU A 8 14.82 -6.67 15.39
C LEU A 8 16.25 -6.30 15.00
N PRO A 9 17.20 -7.27 14.96
CA PRO A 9 18.60 -7.00 14.61
C PRO A 9 18.80 -6.35 13.22
N ASN A 10 17.87 -6.54 12.30
CA ASN A 10 17.88 -5.93 10.96
C ASN A 10 17.26 -4.53 10.92
N GLY A 11 16.88 -3.96 12.06
CA GLY A 11 16.27 -2.64 12.16
C GLY A 11 14.74 -2.60 11.98
N LEU A 12 14.10 -3.75 11.71
CA LEU A 12 12.63 -3.80 11.61
C LEU A 12 12.00 -3.56 12.98
N GLU A 13 11.11 -2.58 13.06
CA GLU A 13 10.30 -2.32 14.25
C GLU A 13 9.03 -3.18 14.21
N VAL A 14 8.82 -3.97 15.24
CA VAL A 14 7.64 -4.82 15.42
C VAL A 14 6.81 -4.27 16.57
N ILE A 15 5.55 -3.97 16.30
CA ILE A 15 4.60 -3.49 17.30
C ILE A 15 3.50 -4.54 17.43
N VAL A 16 3.27 -5.04 18.63
CA VAL A 16 2.23 -6.03 18.93
C VAL A 16 1.28 -5.45 19.96
N ARG A 17 -0.01 -5.52 19.66
CA ARG A 17 -1.08 -5.23 20.60
C ARG A 17 -1.97 -6.48 20.70
N GLU A 18 -1.95 -7.10 21.86
CA GLU A 18 -2.80 -8.25 22.13
C GLU A 18 -4.22 -7.81 22.47
N ASP A 19 -5.21 -8.45 21.84
CA ASP A 19 -6.63 -8.30 22.08
C ASP A 19 -7.29 -9.66 21.80
N HIS A 20 -7.83 -10.29 22.83
CA HIS A 20 -8.36 -11.64 22.76
C HIS A 20 -9.90 -11.69 22.83
N GLU A 21 -10.57 -10.56 22.65
CA GLU A 21 -12.04 -10.51 22.65
C GLU A 21 -12.63 -11.28 21.46
N HIS A 22 -11.90 -11.29 20.33
CA HIS A 22 -12.29 -12.00 19.12
C HIS A 22 -11.11 -12.80 18.54
N PRO A 23 -11.35 -13.96 17.87
CA PRO A 23 -10.30 -14.75 17.25
C PRO A 23 -9.83 -14.15 15.92
N LEU A 24 -9.57 -12.86 15.88
CA LEU A 24 -9.16 -12.08 14.71
C LEU A 24 -7.78 -11.51 14.89
N VAL A 25 -7.09 -11.28 13.77
CA VAL A 25 -5.80 -10.58 13.73
C VAL A 25 -5.78 -9.60 12.56
N SER A 26 -5.17 -8.44 12.78
CA SER A 26 -4.77 -7.51 11.73
C SER A 26 -3.25 -7.50 11.64
N VAL A 27 -2.71 -7.96 10.52
CA VAL A 27 -1.27 -7.93 10.25
C VAL A 27 -1.00 -6.80 9.30
N GLN A 28 -0.14 -5.86 9.70
CA GLN A 28 0.14 -4.66 8.93
C GLN A 28 1.63 -4.51 8.68
N LEU A 29 2.00 -4.25 7.44
CA LEU A 29 3.35 -3.85 7.03
C LEU A 29 3.35 -2.36 6.69
N TRP A 30 4.03 -1.57 7.51
CA TRP A 30 4.16 -0.13 7.36
C TRP A 30 5.49 0.21 6.73
N VAL A 31 5.44 0.83 5.56
CA VAL A 31 6.61 1.36 4.85
C VAL A 31 6.63 2.88 5.03
N ARG A 32 7.72 3.43 5.57
CA ARG A 32 7.88 4.89 5.76
C ARG A 32 8.25 5.59 4.46
N ALA A 33 7.50 5.30 3.41
CA ALA A 33 7.60 5.93 2.11
C ALA A 33 6.21 6.14 1.53
N GLY A 34 5.96 7.32 1.01
CA GLY A 34 4.74 7.74 0.35
C GLY A 34 5.08 8.82 -0.67
N SER A 35 4.10 9.55 -1.19
CA SER A 35 4.30 10.51 -2.28
C SER A 35 5.30 11.65 -1.97
N LEU A 36 5.54 11.98 -0.69
CA LEU A 36 6.57 12.95 -0.29
C LEU A 36 8.00 12.45 -0.53
N HIS A 37 8.21 11.15 -0.75
CA HIS A 37 9.52 10.54 -0.90
C HIS A 37 9.88 10.27 -2.38
N GLU A 38 9.07 10.80 -3.31
CA GLU A 38 9.30 10.62 -4.75
C GLU A 38 10.41 11.52 -5.31
N GLU A 39 10.95 12.43 -4.50
CA GLU A 39 12.11 13.29 -4.84
C GLU A 39 11.97 13.99 -6.20
N ALA A 40 12.83 13.65 -7.16
CA ALA A 40 12.81 14.21 -8.51
C ALA A 40 11.54 13.88 -9.31
N TRP A 41 10.77 12.88 -8.86
CA TRP A 41 9.54 12.40 -9.47
C TRP A 41 8.29 12.84 -8.69
N THR A 42 8.42 13.84 -7.83
CA THR A 42 7.30 14.37 -7.04
C THR A 42 6.10 14.68 -7.93
N GLY A 43 4.95 14.09 -7.59
CA GLY A 43 3.72 14.21 -8.35
C GLY A 43 3.57 13.20 -9.49
N ALA A 44 4.49 12.25 -9.62
CA ALA A 44 4.36 11.13 -10.56
C ALA A 44 3.50 9.99 -10.03
N GLY A 45 3.21 9.92 -8.72
CA GLY A 45 2.41 8.85 -8.12
C GLY A 45 3.15 7.51 -8.04
N LEU A 46 4.48 7.53 -7.95
CA LEU A 46 5.30 6.32 -7.92
C LEU A 46 5.03 5.45 -6.70
N ALA A 47 4.82 6.07 -5.53
CA ALA A 47 4.52 5.35 -4.29
C ALA A 47 3.20 4.58 -4.41
N HIS A 48 2.18 5.19 -4.99
CA HIS A 48 0.88 4.56 -5.23
C HIS A 48 0.98 3.47 -6.32
N CYS A 49 1.70 3.73 -7.40
CA CYS A 49 1.95 2.72 -8.42
C CYS A 49 2.69 1.50 -7.86
N LEU A 50 3.67 1.69 -6.99
CA LEU A 50 4.38 0.60 -6.32
C LEU A 50 3.45 -0.19 -5.38
N GLU A 51 2.52 0.49 -4.71
CA GLU A 51 1.48 -0.18 -3.91
C GLU A 51 0.73 -1.20 -4.77
N HIS A 52 0.22 -0.81 -5.92
CA HIS A 52 -0.48 -1.70 -6.86
C HIS A 52 0.40 -2.86 -7.32
N MET A 53 1.67 -2.58 -7.63
CA MET A 53 2.58 -3.57 -8.18
C MET A 53 2.95 -4.69 -7.20
N LEU A 54 2.91 -4.47 -5.89
CA LEU A 54 3.17 -5.53 -4.92
C LEU A 54 2.11 -6.64 -4.94
N PHE A 55 0.92 -6.38 -5.45
CA PHE A 55 -0.14 -7.38 -5.64
C PHE A 55 -0.02 -8.18 -6.95
N LYS A 56 0.90 -7.81 -7.85
CA LYS A 56 0.99 -8.41 -9.21
C LYS A 56 1.89 -9.65 -9.27
N GLY A 57 2.29 -10.17 -8.14
CA GLY A 57 3.01 -11.43 -8.01
C GLY A 57 4.44 -11.30 -7.50
N THR A 58 4.91 -12.40 -6.95
CA THR A 58 6.25 -12.60 -6.41
C THR A 58 6.98 -13.68 -7.20
N TRP A 59 8.25 -13.91 -6.88
CA TRP A 59 8.98 -15.03 -7.45
C TRP A 59 8.42 -16.41 -7.05
N LYS A 60 7.61 -16.46 -5.97
CA LYS A 60 7.00 -17.69 -5.47
C LYS A 60 5.54 -17.85 -5.87
N ARG A 61 4.81 -16.74 -6.08
CA ARG A 61 3.36 -16.74 -6.26
C ARG A 61 2.95 -15.78 -7.38
N SER A 62 2.02 -16.19 -8.22
CA SER A 62 1.28 -15.28 -9.09
C SER A 62 0.32 -14.38 -8.29
N ALA A 63 -0.19 -13.32 -8.90
CA ALA A 63 -1.21 -12.45 -8.28
C ALA A 63 -2.45 -13.24 -7.86
N GLN A 64 -2.88 -14.19 -8.69
CA GLN A 64 -4.02 -15.05 -8.41
C GLN A 64 -3.76 -15.96 -7.20
N GLU A 65 -2.58 -16.57 -7.11
CA GLU A 65 -2.21 -17.43 -5.98
C GLU A 65 -2.11 -16.64 -4.67
N ILE A 66 -1.63 -15.40 -4.68
CA ILE A 66 -1.64 -14.51 -3.52
C ILE A 66 -3.07 -14.33 -3.02
N SER A 67 -3.97 -13.88 -3.91
CA SER A 67 -5.37 -13.63 -3.57
C SER A 67 -6.08 -14.89 -3.07
N GLN A 68 -5.93 -15.99 -3.78
CA GLN A 68 -6.56 -17.28 -3.43
C GLN A 68 -6.06 -17.82 -2.09
N HIS A 69 -4.76 -17.73 -1.83
CA HIS A 69 -4.18 -18.22 -0.57
C HIS A 69 -4.72 -17.41 0.62
N ILE A 70 -4.78 -16.08 0.52
CA ILE A 70 -5.35 -15.24 1.57
C ILE A 70 -6.82 -15.57 1.81
N GLN A 71 -7.61 -15.74 0.74
CA GLN A 71 -9.03 -16.11 0.84
C GLN A 71 -9.23 -17.50 1.46
N GLN A 72 -8.39 -18.49 1.12
CA GLN A 72 -8.44 -19.82 1.71
C GLN A 72 -8.14 -19.80 3.22
N LEU A 73 -7.29 -18.87 3.66
CA LEU A 73 -7.03 -18.63 5.09
C LEU A 73 -8.12 -17.76 5.76
N GLY A 74 -9.20 -17.42 5.05
CA GLY A 74 -10.27 -16.56 5.56
C GLY A 74 -9.85 -15.12 5.81
N GLY A 75 -8.83 -14.64 5.09
CA GLY A 75 -8.29 -13.28 5.19
C GLY A 75 -8.84 -12.35 4.12
N TYR A 76 -8.75 -11.06 4.43
CA TYR A 76 -8.96 -9.94 3.52
C TYR A 76 -7.67 -9.11 3.44
N VAL A 77 -7.17 -8.87 2.25
CA VAL A 77 -5.96 -8.05 2.01
C VAL A 77 -6.32 -6.74 1.35
N ASN A 78 -5.66 -5.70 1.78
CA ASN A 78 -5.73 -4.39 1.13
C ASN A 78 -4.45 -3.58 1.41
N ALA A 79 -4.34 -2.42 0.78
CA ALA A 79 -3.27 -1.46 1.02
C ALA A 79 -3.79 -0.04 0.88
N TYR A 80 -3.01 0.93 1.31
CA TYR A 80 -3.22 2.34 1.03
C TYR A 80 -1.90 3.10 1.06
N THR A 81 -1.78 4.10 0.20
CA THR A 81 -0.68 5.05 0.18
C THR A 81 -1.15 6.41 0.66
N THR A 82 -0.32 7.05 1.45
CA THR A 82 -0.50 8.44 1.88
C THR A 82 0.72 9.27 1.50
N PHE A 83 0.78 10.50 1.97
CA PHE A 83 1.94 11.37 1.74
C PHE A 83 3.24 10.83 2.31
N ASN A 84 3.21 10.18 3.48
CA ASN A 84 4.41 9.79 4.23
C ASN A 84 4.58 8.29 4.46
N ARG A 85 3.63 7.47 4.02
CA ARG A 85 3.65 6.02 4.21
C ARG A 85 2.83 5.27 3.18
N THR A 86 3.20 4.01 2.99
CA THR A 86 2.38 2.99 2.33
C THR A 86 2.17 1.85 3.32
N VAL A 87 0.95 1.36 3.43
CA VAL A 87 0.59 0.28 4.37
C VAL A 87 -0.09 -0.84 3.61
N TYR A 88 0.42 -2.06 3.79
CA TYR A 88 -0.20 -3.30 3.32
C TYR A 88 -0.74 -4.05 4.54
N TYR A 89 -1.95 -4.57 4.47
CA TYR A 89 -2.50 -5.27 5.62
C TYR A 89 -3.36 -6.46 5.22
N ILE A 90 -3.40 -7.44 6.12
CA ILE A 90 -4.29 -8.59 6.05
C ILE A 90 -5.05 -8.67 7.37
N ASP A 91 -6.37 -8.65 7.28
CA ASP A 91 -7.28 -8.91 8.38
C ASP A 91 -7.87 -10.30 8.22
N GLY A 92 -7.88 -11.10 9.30
CA GLY A 92 -8.40 -12.45 9.21
C GLY A 92 -8.37 -13.22 10.54
N LEU A 93 -8.47 -14.54 10.46
CA LEU A 93 -8.49 -15.40 11.65
C LEU A 93 -7.10 -15.48 12.30
N ALA A 94 -7.04 -15.29 13.60
CA ALA A 94 -5.78 -15.34 14.38
C ALA A 94 -5.04 -16.68 14.25
N ALA A 95 -5.76 -17.77 14.00
CA ALA A 95 -5.18 -19.10 13.75
C ALA A 95 -4.25 -19.16 12.52
N HIS A 96 -4.35 -18.19 11.60
CA HIS A 96 -3.58 -18.14 10.35
C HIS A 96 -2.55 -16.99 10.32
N LEU A 97 -2.23 -16.39 11.48
CA LEU A 97 -1.27 -15.29 11.63
C LEU A 97 0.04 -15.53 10.87
N GLU A 98 0.65 -16.72 11.03
CA GLU A 98 1.92 -17.07 10.37
C GLU A 98 1.81 -17.02 8.85
N GLY A 99 0.71 -17.54 8.29
CA GLY A 99 0.44 -17.48 6.84
C GLY A 99 0.32 -16.07 6.32
N TYR A 100 -0.36 -15.18 7.05
CA TYR A 100 -0.48 -13.76 6.67
C TYR A 100 0.86 -13.04 6.72
N LEU A 101 1.68 -13.29 7.75
CA LEU A 101 3.02 -12.73 7.86
C LEU A 101 3.92 -13.20 6.71
N GLU A 102 3.88 -14.51 6.36
CA GLU A 102 4.65 -15.04 5.24
C GLU A 102 4.27 -14.38 3.91
N ILE A 103 2.96 -14.23 3.65
CA ILE A 103 2.48 -13.64 2.40
C ILE A 103 2.89 -12.16 2.30
N LEU A 104 2.69 -11.36 3.34
CA LEU A 104 3.11 -9.95 3.35
C LEU A 104 4.62 -9.79 3.20
N ALA A 105 5.40 -10.64 3.88
CA ALA A 105 6.86 -10.64 3.75
C ALA A 105 7.31 -11.03 2.34
N ASP A 106 6.65 -11.99 1.70
CA ASP A 106 6.93 -12.39 0.33
C ASP A 106 6.59 -11.27 -0.67
N MET A 107 5.42 -10.64 -0.53
CA MET A 107 5.02 -9.48 -1.34
C MET A 107 6.04 -8.35 -1.24
N ALA A 108 6.47 -8.00 -0.03
CA ALA A 108 7.39 -6.88 0.19
C ALA A 108 8.82 -7.15 -0.29
N ARG A 109 9.30 -8.39 -0.18
CA ARG A 109 10.72 -8.72 -0.44
C ARG A 109 10.97 -9.34 -1.80
N HIS A 110 9.97 -9.95 -2.40
CA HIS A 110 10.11 -10.81 -3.57
C HIS A 110 9.17 -10.44 -4.72
N SER A 111 8.52 -9.27 -4.67
CA SER A 111 7.70 -8.78 -5.79
C SER A 111 8.53 -8.73 -7.07
N LYS A 112 7.96 -9.22 -8.18
CA LYS A 112 8.64 -9.24 -9.48
C LYS A 112 8.75 -7.88 -10.13
N ILE A 113 7.77 -7.02 -9.88
CA ILE A 113 7.59 -5.73 -10.58
C ILE A 113 7.75 -5.93 -12.08
N ASP A 114 6.95 -6.84 -12.61
CA ASP A 114 7.01 -7.23 -14.02
C ASP A 114 6.59 -6.09 -14.93
N ALA A 115 7.34 -5.86 -16.02
CA ALA A 115 7.11 -4.74 -16.92
C ALA A 115 5.75 -4.84 -17.65
N ALA A 116 5.33 -6.06 -18.03
CA ALA A 116 4.05 -6.26 -18.71
C ALA A 116 2.86 -6.08 -17.75
N GLU A 117 3.02 -6.45 -16.49
CA GLU A 117 2.02 -6.16 -15.46
C GLU A 117 1.99 -4.65 -15.11
N LEU A 118 3.14 -3.97 -15.09
CA LEU A 118 3.20 -2.52 -14.90
C LEU A 118 2.46 -1.77 -16.01
N GLU A 119 2.63 -2.14 -17.26
CA GLU A 119 1.93 -1.52 -18.39
C GLU A 119 0.40 -1.64 -18.25
N LYS A 120 -0.10 -2.81 -17.86
CA LYS A 120 -1.53 -3.02 -17.60
C LYS A 120 -2.02 -2.19 -16.43
N GLU A 121 -1.22 -2.14 -15.35
CA GLU A 121 -1.59 -1.44 -14.13
C GLU A 121 -1.59 0.08 -14.31
N GLN A 122 -0.72 0.62 -15.14
CA GLN A 122 -0.78 2.03 -15.51
C GLN A 122 -2.15 2.43 -16.08
N ASP A 123 -2.77 1.57 -16.89
CA ASP A 123 -4.12 1.83 -17.41
C ASP A 123 -5.21 1.75 -16.34
N VAL A 124 -5.03 0.88 -15.33
CA VAL A 124 -5.91 0.82 -14.16
C VAL A 124 -5.81 2.12 -13.36
N ILE A 125 -4.58 2.55 -13.04
CA ILE A 125 -4.34 3.77 -12.27
C ILE A 125 -4.84 5.02 -13.02
N ARG A 126 -4.68 5.09 -14.35
CA ARG A 126 -5.25 6.19 -15.16
C ARG A 126 -6.77 6.26 -15.10
N ARG A 127 -7.46 5.12 -15.00
CA ARG A 127 -8.91 5.07 -14.78
C ARG A 127 -9.27 5.51 -13.36
N GLU A 128 -8.49 5.12 -12.36
CA GLU A 128 -8.67 5.56 -10.99
C GLU A 128 -8.47 7.08 -10.85
N MET A 129 -7.44 7.65 -11.49
CA MET A 129 -7.27 9.12 -11.57
C MET A 129 -8.52 9.80 -12.12
N ALA A 130 -9.13 9.26 -13.19
CA ALA A 130 -10.35 9.81 -13.74
C ALA A 130 -11.53 9.71 -12.74
N MET A 131 -11.63 8.62 -11.99
CA MET A 131 -12.65 8.48 -10.94
C MET A 131 -12.43 9.48 -9.80
N CYS A 132 -11.19 9.75 -9.41
CA CYS A 132 -10.85 10.78 -8.42
C CYS A 132 -11.20 12.20 -8.92
N ASP A 133 -10.93 12.48 -10.21
CA ASP A 133 -11.28 13.77 -10.84
C ASP A 133 -12.81 14.00 -10.88
N ASP A 134 -13.59 12.93 -11.04
CA ASP A 134 -15.06 12.97 -11.08
C ASP A 134 -15.68 13.05 -9.66
N ASP A 135 -14.92 12.80 -8.58
CA ASP A 135 -15.38 12.90 -7.20
C ASP A 135 -15.18 14.34 -6.66
N PRO A 136 -16.27 15.07 -6.36
CA PRO A 136 -16.15 16.45 -5.87
C PRO A 136 -15.38 16.59 -4.56
N GLY A 137 -15.39 15.56 -3.70
CA GLY A 137 -14.67 15.54 -2.43
C GLY A 137 -13.15 15.47 -2.66
N HIS A 138 -12.70 14.58 -3.54
CA HIS A 138 -11.29 14.49 -3.95
C HIS A 138 -10.83 15.77 -4.66
N ALA A 139 -11.60 16.25 -5.62
CA ALA A 139 -11.27 17.46 -6.36
C ALA A 139 -11.13 18.68 -5.43
N LEU A 140 -12.01 18.81 -4.43
CA LEU A 140 -11.90 19.86 -3.41
C LEU A 140 -10.64 19.72 -2.57
N GLN A 141 -10.32 18.50 -2.11
CA GLN A 141 -9.12 18.25 -1.31
C GLN A 141 -7.85 18.61 -2.08
N ASP A 142 -7.74 18.19 -3.33
CA ASP A 142 -6.60 18.50 -4.20
C ASP A 142 -6.47 19.99 -4.45
N LEU A 143 -7.58 20.69 -4.69
CA LEU A 143 -7.60 22.14 -4.85
C LEU A 143 -7.13 22.86 -3.58
N VAL A 144 -7.58 22.43 -2.41
CA VAL A 144 -7.14 22.97 -1.11
C VAL A 144 -5.63 22.80 -0.95
N GLN A 145 -5.10 21.63 -1.22
CA GLN A 145 -3.66 21.34 -1.10
C GLN A 145 -2.84 22.15 -2.12
N ALA A 146 -3.24 22.18 -3.38
CA ALA A 146 -2.58 22.94 -4.43
C ALA A 146 -2.56 24.46 -4.14
N THR A 147 -3.58 24.97 -3.44
CA THR A 147 -3.71 26.38 -3.07
C THR A 147 -2.91 26.69 -1.80
N ALA A 148 -2.97 25.82 -0.78
CA ALA A 148 -2.31 26.01 0.50
C ALA A 148 -0.78 25.90 0.40
N PHE A 149 -0.29 25.02 -0.46
CA PHE A 149 1.15 24.76 -0.62
C PHE A 149 1.66 25.23 -1.98
N ARG A 150 2.51 26.28 -2.00
CA ARG A 150 3.07 26.82 -3.26
C ARG A 150 4.19 25.97 -3.84
N ALA A 151 5.08 25.44 -2.99
CA ALA A 151 6.28 24.69 -3.40
C ALA A 151 6.42 23.33 -2.70
N HIS A 152 5.74 23.12 -1.56
CA HIS A 152 5.86 21.87 -0.81
C HIS A 152 5.21 20.72 -1.58
N PRO A 153 5.79 19.50 -1.57
CA PRO A 153 5.27 18.32 -2.28
C PRO A 153 3.81 17.93 -1.92
N LEU A 154 3.32 18.30 -0.75
CA LEU A 154 1.92 18.11 -0.35
C LEU A 154 0.90 18.76 -1.31
N ARG A 155 1.33 19.63 -2.20
CA ARG A 155 0.47 20.22 -3.23
C ARG A 155 0.02 19.23 -4.31
N HIS A 156 0.69 18.09 -4.43
CA HIS A 156 0.42 17.09 -5.45
C HIS A 156 -0.44 15.96 -4.89
N PRO A 157 -1.42 15.44 -5.63
CA PRO A 157 -2.19 14.28 -5.21
C PRO A 157 -1.30 13.05 -5.04
N VAL A 158 -1.65 12.17 -4.10
CA VAL A 158 -0.89 10.94 -3.82
C VAL A 158 -0.85 10.01 -5.04
N ILE A 159 -1.96 9.93 -5.77
CA ILE A 159 -2.08 9.13 -7.00
C ILE A 159 -1.23 9.68 -8.15
N GLY A 160 -0.77 10.94 -8.04
CA GLY A 160 0.00 11.61 -9.09
C GLY A 160 -0.85 12.36 -10.10
N HIS A 161 -0.16 13.07 -11.01
CA HIS A 161 -0.79 13.80 -12.10
C HIS A 161 -0.74 13.00 -13.39
N ARG A 162 -1.86 12.89 -14.10
CA ARG A 162 -1.98 12.15 -15.37
C ARG A 162 -0.96 12.57 -16.43
N ALA A 163 -0.52 13.83 -16.41
CA ALA A 163 0.46 14.34 -17.37
C ALA A 163 1.91 13.91 -17.05
N VAL A 164 2.17 13.43 -15.84
CA VAL A 164 3.51 13.02 -15.37
C VAL A 164 3.60 11.51 -15.26
N PHE A 165 2.49 10.86 -14.90
CA PHE A 165 2.35 9.40 -14.79
C PHE A 165 2.31 8.78 -16.20
#